data_cb7c74856a49836b3acd649045d13067
#
_entry.id   cb7c74856a49836b3acd649045d13067
#
_cell.length_a   1.000
_cell.length_b   1.000
_cell.length_c   1.000
_cell.angle_alpha   90.00
_cell.angle_beta   90.00
_cell.angle_gamma   90.00
#
_symmetry.space_group_name_H-M   'P 1'
#
loop_
_entity.id
_entity.type
_entity.pdbx_description
1 polymer ?
#
loop_
_entity_poly.entity_id
_entity_poly.type
_entity_poly.pdbx_seq_one_letter_code
_entity_poly.pdbx_strand_id
1 'polypeptide(L)' 'KYYAQLVGCKIVDFKFEQDEDALAPFPVFTLQLGEQKIELSLSMDEEGNGGGFAFIEAAA' A
#
# COMPACT_ATOMS: atom_id res chain seq x y z
N LYS A 1 14.64 -4.95 -0.87
CA LYS A 1 14.94 -3.64 -1.49
C LYS A 1 13.69 -2.88 -1.88
N TYR A 2 12.69 -3.60 -2.37
CA TYR A 2 11.45 -2.94 -2.75
C TYR A 2 10.81 -2.22 -1.56
N TYR A 3 10.70 -2.93 -0.43
CA TYR A 3 10.08 -2.33 0.75
C TYR A 3 11.02 -1.42 1.52
N ALA A 4 12.32 -1.45 1.24
CA ALA A 4 13.28 -0.61 1.95
C ALA A 4 13.02 0.87 1.72
N GLN A 5 12.39 1.23 0.62
CA GLN A 5 12.04 2.62 0.35
C GLN A 5 11.03 3.17 1.34
N LEU A 6 10.38 2.32 2.10
CA LEU A 6 9.40 2.75 3.09
C LEU A 6 10.02 3.11 4.44
N VAL A 7 11.30 2.81 4.63
CA VAL A 7 11.96 3.10 5.89
C VAL A 7 12.05 4.61 6.09
N GLY A 8 11.62 5.07 7.24
CA GLY A 8 11.62 6.50 7.55
C GLY A 8 10.35 7.24 7.15
N CYS A 9 9.44 6.59 6.44
CA CYS A 9 8.17 7.21 6.07
C CYS A 9 7.25 7.30 7.27
N LYS A 10 6.38 8.32 7.26
CA LYS A 10 5.32 8.46 8.25
C LYS A 10 4.00 8.14 7.60
N ILE A 11 3.13 7.45 8.31
CA ILE A 11 1.77 7.20 7.84
C ILE A 11 0.96 8.44 8.18
N VAL A 12 0.43 9.11 7.17
CA VAL A 12 -0.30 10.37 7.38
C VAL A 12 -1.78 10.23 7.11
N ASP A 13 -2.21 9.17 6.44
CA ASP A 13 -3.62 8.94 6.15
C ASP A 13 -3.84 7.49 5.77
N PHE A 14 -5.09 7.05 5.78
CA PHE A 14 -5.45 5.74 5.27
C PHE A 14 -6.87 5.78 4.72
N LYS A 15 -7.16 4.82 3.83
CA LYS A 15 -8.51 4.63 3.32
C LYS A 15 -8.67 3.18 2.91
N PHE A 16 -9.91 2.76 2.69
CA PHE A 16 -10.19 1.45 2.11
C PHE A 16 -10.65 1.66 0.68
N GLU A 17 -10.13 0.82 -0.21
CA GLU A 17 -10.55 0.81 -1.60
C GLU A 17 -11.05 -0.58 -1.95
N GLN A 18 -11.94 -0.65 -2.94
CA GLN A 18 -12.47 -1.91 -3.42
C GLN A 18 -12.52 -1.87 -4.94
N ASP A 19 -11.82 -2.83 -5.55
CA ASP A 19 -11.90 -3.04 -6.99
C ASP A 19 -13.05 -3.97 -7.31
N GLU A 20 -13.49 -3.95 -8.56
CA GLU A 20 -14.54 -4.83 -9.03
C GLU A 20 -14.20 -6.30 -8.82
N ASP A 21 -12.93 -6.63 -8.95
CA ASP A 21 -12.46 -8.01 -8.82
C ASP A 21 -12.04 -8.36 -7.39
N ALA A 22 -12.09 -7.43 -6.47
CA ALA A 22 -11.70 -7.69 -5.09
C ALA A 22 -12.87 -8.28 -4.31
N LEU A 23 -12.59 -9.33 -3.55
CA LEU A 23 -13.60 -9.96 -2.71
C LEU A 23 -13.92 -9.10 -1.50
N ALA A 24 -13.00 -8.25 -1.09
CA ALA A 24 -13.18 -7.40 0.07
C ALA A 24 -12.36 -6.12 -0.12
N PRO A 25 -12.74 -5.03 0.56
CA PRO A 25 -11.93 -3.82 0.51
C PRO A 25 -10.54 -4.08 1.05
N PHE A 26 -9.57 -3.36 0.51
CA PHE A 26 -8.19 -3.46 0.97
C PHE A 26 -7.72 -2.10 1.48
N PRO A 27 -6.84 -2.07 2.48
CA PRO A 27 -6.37 -0.81 3.02
C PRO A 27 -5.31 -0.17 2.13
N VAL A 28 -5.39 1.14 2.02
CA VAL A 28 -4.39 1.94 1.33
C VAL A 28 -3.91 3.00 2.32
N PHE A 29 -2.61 3.03 2.54
CA PHE A 29 -2.00 3.99 3.45
C PHE A 29 -1.27 5.04 2.65
N THR A 30 -1.43 6.30 3.06
CA THR A 30 -0.63 7.39 2.50
C THR A 30 0.55 7.62 3.43
N LEU A 31 1.73 7.49 2.88
CA LEU A 31 2.98 7.69 3.62
C LEU A 31 3.63 8.98 3.15
N GLN A 32 4.41 9.57 4.00
CA GLN A 32 5.15 10.78 3.66
C GLN A 32 6.60 10.64 4.04
N LEU A 33 7.48 10.96 3.10
CA LEU A 33 8.91 11.01 3.32
C LEU A 33 9.40 12.36 2.78
N GLY A 34 9.72 13.28 3.69
CA GLY A 34 10.06 14.63 3.28
C GLY A 34 8.86 15.28 2.60
N GLU A 35 9.05 15.69 1.35
CA GLU A 35 7.98 16.31 0.56
C GLU A 35 7.26 15.32 -0.35
N GLN A 36 7.71 14.07 -0.38
CA GLN A 36 7.10 13.06 -1.23
C GLN A 36 5.99 12.34 -0.50
N LYS A 37 4.95 12.02 -1.25
CA LYS A 37 3.88 11.17 -0.77
C LYS A 37 3.86 9.89 -1.57
N ILE A 38 3.61 8.79 -0.86
CA ILE A 38 3.64 7.45 -1.42
C ILE A 38 2.36 6.76 -0.97
N GLU A 39 1.74 6.02 -1.89
CA GLU A 39 0.60 5.17 -1.51
C GLU A 39 1.04 3.74 -1.38
N LEU A 40 0.65 3.12 -0.28
CA LEU A 40 0.94 1.73 0.02
C LEU A 40 -0.38 0.98 0.07
N SER A 41 -0.60 0.12 -0.90
CA SER A 41 -1.81 -0.70 -0.98
C SER A 41 -1.49 -2.12 -0.58
N LEU A 42 -2.20 -2.66 0.38
CA LEU A 42 -2.00 -4.03 0.82
C LEU A 42 -2.94 -4.95 0.07
N SER A 43 -2.40 -6.04 -0.41
CA SER A 43 -3.16 -7.01 -1.18
C SER A 43 -2.73 -8.42 -0.79
N MET A 44 -3.64 -9.36 -0.91
CA MET A 44 -3.29 -10.76 -0.84
C MET A 44 -2.70 -11.17 -2.19
N ASP A 45 -1.77 -12.12 -2.20
CA ASP A 45 -1.27 -12.61 -3.47
C ASP A 45 -2.40 -13.32 -4.21
N GLU A 46 -2.24 -13.49 -5.52
CA GLU A 46 -3.29 -14.04 -6.36
C GLU A 46 -3.69 -15.45 -5.95
N GLU A 47 -2.79 -16.17 -5.32
CA GLU A 47 -2.99 -17.56 -4.95
C GLU A 47 -3.31 -17.73 -3.48
N GLY A 48 -3.22 -16.67 -2.71
CA GLY A 48 -3.48 -16.73 -1.28
C GLY A 48 -2.46 -17.54 -0.50
N ASN A 49 -1.27 -17.67 -1.03
CA ASN A 49 -0.25 -18.56 -0.48
C ASN A 49 0.75 -17.89 0.44
N GLY A 50 0.59 -16.66 0.73
CA GLY A 50 1.60 -15.98 1.52
C GLY A 50 1.02 -14.91 2.39
N GLY A 51 1.89 -14.11 2.95
CA GLY A 51 1.53 -13.00 3.81
C GLY A 51 0.99 -11.79 3.08
N GLY A 52 0.75 -11.90 1.80
CA GLY A 52 0.26 -10.81 1.02
C GLY A 52 1.39 -10.01 0.38
N PHE A 53 1.00 -8.97 -0.32
CA PHE A 53 1.94 -8.13 -1.05
C PHE A 53 1.49 -6.68 -0.94
N ALA A 54 2.44 -5.78 -0.82
CA ALA A 54 2.16 -4.36 -0.75
C ALA A 54 2.61 -3.68 -2.03
N PHE A 55 1.70 -2.97 -2.68
CA PHE A 55 2.01 -2.16 -3.85
C PHE A 55 2.39 -0.77 -3.40
N ILE A 56 3.50 -0.28 -3.90
CA ILE A 56 4.04 1.03 -3.55
C ILE A 56 4.00 1.90 -4.80
N GLU A 57 3.28 3.01 -4.72
CA GLU A 57 3.15 3.94 -5.84
C GLU A 57 3.38 5.36 -5.36
N ALA A 58 3.95 6.18 -6.24
CA ALA A 58 4.08 7.60 -5.94
C ALA A 58 2.70 8.23 -5.96
N ALA A 59 2.34 8.94 -4.90
CA ALA A 59 1.10 9.68 -4.86
C ALA A 59 1.28 11.00 -5.59
N ALA A 60 0.36 11.31 -6.46
CA ALA A 60 0.42 12.55 -7.23
C ALA A 60 0.12 13.77 -6.37
#